data_be9f5031f74960d9742edc67430a689f
#
_entry.id   be9f5031f74960d9742edc67430a689f
#
_cell.length_a   1.000
_cell.length_b   1.000
_cell.length_c   1.000
_cell.angle_alpha   90.00
_cell.angle_beta   90.00
_cell.angle_gamma   90.00
#
_symmetry.space_group_name_H-M   'P 1'
#
loop_
_entity.id
_entity.type
_entity.pdbx_description
1 polymer ?
#
loop_
_entity_poly.entity_id
_entity_poly.type
_entity_poly.pdbx_seq_one_letter_code
_entity_poly.pdbx_strand_id
1 'polypeptide(L)'
;RQRQMFIRDRTKADTKIKPGCIIEKIDGTNIKSGEDYYPLLSGKAGKQVLLSVYDPATKERFEEQVKPITYGTQSDLLYKRWVEQKRQMVDKLSNGKIGYVHVKGMNSESFRDTYSELLGRCREKEAVIVDTRHNGGGWLHEDLAILLSGELYAKFTPRGQFIGNDPFNRWLKPSCVLMCEDNYSNAHGFPW
;
A
#
# COMPACT_ATOMS: atom_id res chain seq x y z
N ARG A 1 -1.56 -27.06 -6.80
CA ARG A 1 -1.71 -25.59 -6.71
C ARG A 1 -1.77 -25.22 -5.24
N GLN A 2 -0.79 -24.44 -4.76
CA GLN A 2 -0.74 -23.91 -3.40
C GLN A 2 -1.94 -22.99 -3.18
N ARG A 3 -2.78 -23.33 -2.21
CA ARG A 3 -3.89 -22.48 -1.80
C ARG A 3 -3.33 -21.38 -0.89
N GLN A 4 -3.18 -20.17 -1.43
CA GLN A 4 -2.86 -19.00 -0.63
C GLN A 4 -4.14 -18.56 0.09
N MET A 5 -4.24 -18.90 1.37
CA MET A 5 -5.25 -18.36 2.25
C MET A 5 -4.76 -17.03 2.82
N PHE A 6 -5.55 -15.97 2.66
CA PHE A 6 -5.19 -14.66 3.20
C PHE A 6 -5.61 -14.58 4.66
N ILE A 7 -4.62 -14.69 5.53
CA ILE A 7 -4.80 -14.67 6.97
C ILE A 7 -3.99 -13.50 7.52
N ARG A 8 -4.65 -12.62 8.27
CA ARG A 8 -4.01 -11.45 8.90
C ARG A 8 -2.80 -11.83 9.75
N ASP A 9 -2.87 -13.00 10.36
CA ASP A 9 -1.85 -13.47 11.29
C ASP A 9 -0.57 -14.01 10.62
N ARG A 10 -0.53 -14.08 9.27
CA ARG A 10 0.71 -14.40 8.52
C ARG A 10 1.84 -13.40 8.72
N THR A 11 1.55 -12.22 9.25
CA THR A 11 2.53 -11.19 9.58
C THR A 11 2.92 -11.20 11.05
N LYS A 12 2.35 -12.08 11.88
CA LYS A 12 2.79 -12.25 13.26
C LYS A 12 4.16 -12.91 13.27
N ALA A 13 5.07 -12.38 14.09
CA ALA A 13 6.42 -12.91 14.27
C ALA A 13 6.44 -14.39 14.70
N ASP A 14 5.34 -14.86 15.30
CA ASP A 14 5.25 -16.20 15.93
C ASP A 14 4.50 -17.24 15.08
N THR A 15 4.04 -16.92 13.85
CA THR A 15 3.35 -17.91 13.01
C THR A 15 4.31 -18.96 12.46
N LYS A 16 3.93 -20.23 12.59
CA LYS A 16 4.62 -21.37 11.96
C LYS A 16 4.22 -21.56 10.49
N ILE A 17 3.13 -20.94 10.04
CA ILE A 17 2.62 -21.07 8.67
C ILE A 17 3.50 -20.26 7.72
N LYS A 18 4.23 -20.96 6.86
CA LYS A 18 5.12 -20.38 5.84
C LYS A 18 4.55 -20.59 4.42
N PRO A 19 5.03 -19.83 3.43
CA PRO A 19 4.75 -20.15 2.02
C PRO A 19 5.20 -21.58 1.71
N GLY A 20 4.27 -22.38 1.13
CA GLY A 20 4.52 -23.79 0.85
C GLY A 20 3.78 -24.75 1.79
N CYS A 21 3.35 -24.31 2.98
CA CYS A 21 2.53 -25.12 3.85
C CYS A 21 1.18 -25.46 3.19
N ILE A 22 0.67 -26.66 3.46
CA ILE A 22 -0.60 -27.18 2.98
C ILE A 22 -1.61 -27.18 4.13
N ILE A 23 -2.74 -26.51 3.94
CA ILE A 23 -3.84 -26.54 4.92
C ILE A 23 -4.68 -27.78 4.62
N GLU A 24 -4.71 -28.71 5.58
CA GLU A 24 -5.42 -29.97 5.48
C GLU A 24 -6.84 -29.89 6.04
N LYS A 25 -7.05 -29.11 7.14
CA LYS A 25 -8.37 -28.93 7.78
C LYS A 25 -8.62 -27.48 8.19
N ILE A 26 -9.89 -27.13 8.24
CA ILE A 26 -10.42 -25.89 8.82
C ILE A 26 -11.46 -26.28 9.87
N ASP A 27 -11.25 -25.93 11.16
CA ASP A 27 -12.10 -26.29 12.30
C ASP A 27 -12.47 -27.81 12.29
N GLY A 28 -11.47 -28.65 12.05
CA GLY A 28 -11.63 -30.12 12.01
C GLY A 28 -12.19 -30.67 10.70
N THR A 29 -12.74 -29.84 9.80
CA THR A 29 -13.26 -30.27 8.50
C THR A 29 -12.14 -30.40 7.46
N ASN A 30 -12.03 -31.59 6.85
CA ASN A 30 -11.00 -31.85 5.84
C ASN A 30 -11.24 -31.03 4.58
N ILE A 31 -10.15 -30.55 3.96
CA ILE A 31 -10.14 -29.89 2.67
C ILE A 31 -9.62 -30.88 1.63
N LYS A 32 -10.46 -31.25 0.67
CA LYS A 32 -10.04 -32.08 -0.43
C LYS A 32 -9.47 -31.26 -1.59
N SER A 33 -8.56 -31.86 -2.34
CA SER A 33 -7.99 -31.20 -3.51
C SER A 33 -9.09 -30.99 -4.56
N GLY A 34 -9.21 -29.74 -5.06
CA GLY A 34 -10.22 -29.35 -6.05
C GLY A 34 -11.54 -28.85 -5.45
N GLU A 35 -11.84 -29.11 -4.19
CA GLU A 35 -13.02 -28.56 -3.52
C GLU A 35 -12.86 -27.08 -3.13
N ASP A 36 -13.97 -26.35 -3.17
CA ASP A 36 -14.04 -24.98 -2.69
C ASP A 36 -14.04 -24.97 -1.15
N TYR A 37 -13.06 -24.31 -0.56
CA TYR A 37 -12.93 -24.20 0.91
C TYR A 37 -13.55 -22.91 1.47
N TYR A 38 -13.95 -21.96 0.64
CA TYR A 38 -14.54 -20.69 1.08
C TYR A 38 -15.80 -20.85 1.95
N PRO A 39 -16.69 -21.82 1.71
CA PRO A 39 -17.83 -22.07 2.59
C PRO A 39 -17.42 -22.33 4.05
N LEU A 40 -16.27 -22.98 4.28
CA LEU A 40 -15.75 -23.25 5.62
C LEU A 40 -15.29 -21.99 6.38
N LEU A 41 -15.08 -20.89 5.65
CA LEU A 41 -14.68 -19.58 6.20
C LEU A 41 -15.82 -18.56 6.19
N SER A 42 -17.00 -18.91 5.64
CA SER A 42 -18.15 -18.02 5.57
C SER A 42 -18.59 -17.57 6.98
N GLY A 43 -18.75 -16.26 7.17
CA GLY A 43 -19.12 -15.67 8.46
C GLY A 43 -18.08 -15.76 9.57
N LYS A 44 -16.83 -16.18 9.24
CA LYS A 44 -15.74 -16.33 10.23
C LYS A 44 -14.73 -15.19 10.23
N ALA A 45 -14.91 -14.16 9.42
CA ALA A 45 -14.02 -12.99 9.42
C ALA A 45 -13.92 -12.38 10.83
N GLY A 46 -12.68 -12.22 11.33
CA GLY A 46 -12.40 -11.72 12.67
C GLY A 46 -12.59 -12.70 13.83
N LYS A 47 -13.13 -13.90 13.57
CA LYS A 47 -13.25 -14.99 14.56
C LYS A 47 -12.03 -15.90 14.53
N GLN A 48 -11.76 -16.61 15.63
CA GLN A 48 -10.71 -17.62 15.64
C GLN A 48 -11.16 -18.84 14.84
N VAL A 49 -10.25 -19.37 14.03
CA VAL A 49 -10.40 -20.56 13.21
C VAL A 49 -9.16 -21.44 13.43
N LEU A 50 -9.35 -22.73 13.69
CA LEU A 50 -8.29 -23.68 13.83
C LEU A 50 -7.91 -24.26 12.46
N LEU A 51 -6.63 -24.13 12.09
CA LEU A 51 -6.07 -24.75 10.90
C LEU A 51 -5.21 -25.95 11.28
N SER A 52 -5.45 -27.10 10.64
CA SER A 52 -4.49 -28.21 10.64
C SER A 52 -3.62 -28.08 9.39
N VAL A 53 -2.32 -27.99 9.57
CA VAL A 53 -1.35 -27.63 8.54
C VAL A 53 -0.27 -28.70 8.41
N TYR A 54 0.09 -29.04 7.18
CA TYR A 54 1.25 -29.85 6.83
C TYR A 54 2.33 -28.99 6.19
N ASP A 55 3.53 -29.04 6.73
CA ASP A 55 4.72 -28.43 6.13
C ASP A 55 5.51 -29.48 5.35
N PRO A 56 5.54 -29.43 4.00
CA PRO A 56 6.29 -30.37 3.19
C PRO A 56 7.81 -30.28 3.38
N ALA A 57 8.34 -29.13 3.80
CA ALA A 57 9.77 -28.91 3.97
C ALA A 57 10.30 -29.66 5.22
N THR A 58 9.57 -29.60 6.32
CA THR A 58 9.92 -30.28 7.58
C THR A 58 9.23 -31.63 7.75
N LYS A 59 8.21 -31.95 6.91
CA LYS A 59 7.32 -33.11 7.03
C LYS A 59 6.51 -33.14 8.33
N GLU A 60 6.37 -32.01 9.00
CA GLU A 60 5.62 -31.87 10.25
C GLU A 60 4.17 -31.50 10.00
N ARG A 61 3.29 -31.94 10.91
CA ARG A 61 1.91 -31.49 11.03
C ARG A 61 1.73 -30.75 12.34
N PHE A 62 1.06 -29.61 12.25
CA PHE A 62 0.77 -28.78 13.41
C PHE A 62 -0.60 -28.12 13.27
N GLU A 63 -1.09 -27.60 14.38
CA GLU A 63 -2.32 -26.81 14.41
C GLU A 63 -2.00 -25.38 14.80
N GLU A 64 -2.69 -24.42 14.15
CA GLU A 64 -2.54 -23.00 14.44
C GLU A 64 -3.88 -22.29 14.38
N GLN A 65 -4.13 -21.42 15.38
CA GLN A 65 -5.31 -20.57 15.40
C GLN A 65 -5.04 -19.28 14.63
N VAL A 66 -5.92 -18.96 13.70
CA VAL A 66 -5.84 -17.79 12.85
C VAL A 66 -7.16 -17.02 12.82
N LYS A 67 -7.11 -15.76 12.41
CA LYS A 67 -8.31 -14.94 12.19
C LYS A 67 -8.44 -14.61 10.70
N PRO A 68 -9.41 -15.21 9.99
CA PRO A 68 -9.72 -14.82 8.63
C PRO A 68 -10.07 -13.34 8.52
N ILE A 69 -9.75 -12.74 7.39
CA ILE A 69 -10.06 -11.33 7.09
C ILE A 69 -11.08 -11.24 5.95
N THR A 70 -11.76 -10.10 5.85
CA THR A 70 -12.65 -9.82 4.73
C THR A 70 -11.88 -9.55 3.44
N TYR A 71 -12.55 -9.68 2.29
CA TYR A 71 -11.99 -9.28 1.00
C TYR A 71 -11.56 -7.82 0.95
N GLY A 72 -12.33 -6.91 1.57
CA GLY A 72 -11.96 -5.50 1.65
C GLY A 72 -10.62 -5.31 2.39
N THR A 73 -10.49 -5.94 3.56
CA THR A 73 -9.22 -5.90 4.32
C THR A 73 -8.06 -6.50 3.53
N GLN A 74 -8.30 -7.61 2.83
CA GLN A 74 -7.31 -8.23 1.96
C GLN A 74 -6.86 -7.29 0.85
N SER A 75 -7.82 -6.67 0.16
CA SER A 75 -7.57 -5.71 -0.92
C SER A 75 -6.72 -4.54 -0.44
N ASP A 76 -7.03 -3.99 0.73
CA ASP A 76 -6.25 -2.90 1.33
C ASP A 76 -4.83 -3.33 1.70
N LEU A 77 -4.64 -4.54 2.22
CA LEU A 77 -3.31 -5.08 2.51
C LEU A 77 -2.49 -5.31 1.24
N LEU A 78 -3.12 -5.81 0.18
CA LEU A 78 -2.47 -6.00 -1.12
C LEU A 78 -2.09 -4.66 -1.74
N TYR A 79 -2.97 -3.68 -1.67
CA TYR A 79 -2.70 -2.32 -2.11
C TYR A 79 -1.52 -1.70 -1.36
N LYS A 80 -1.53 -1.73 -0.03
CA LYS A 80 -0.42 -1.20 0.78
C LYS A 80 0.92 -1.88 0.45
N ARG A 81 0.91 -3.19 0.26
CA ARG A 81 2.10 -3.94 -0.16
C ARG A 81 2.59 -3.51 -1.54
N TRP A 82 1.67 -3.34 -2.50
CA TRP A 82 2.01 -2.89 -3.85
C TRP A 82 2.63 -1.50 -3.83
N VAL A 83 2.04 -0.55 -3.12
CA VAL A 83 2.61 0.80 -2.94
C VAL A 83 4.01 0.74 -2.34
N GLU A 84 4.20 -0.04 -1.28
CA GLU A 84 5.49 -0.19 -0.62
C GLU A 84 6.56 -0.81 -1.55
N GLN A 85 6.19 -1.81 -2.34
CA GLN A 85 7.11 -2.39 -3.33
C GLN A 85 7.52 -1.37 -4.40
N LYS A 86 6.59 -0.52 -4.86
CA LYS A 86 6.91 0.55 -5.81
C LYS A 86 7.80 1.62 -5.19
N ARG A 87 7.54 1.99 -3.96
CA ARG A 87 8.38 2.89 -3.17
C ARG A 87 9.81 2.40 -3.06
N GLN A 88 9.99 1.14 -2.64
CA GLN A 88 11.30 0.51 -2.52
C GLN A 88 12.02 0.40 -3.87
N MET A 89 11.28 0.11 -4.94
CA MET A 89 11.82 0.06 -6.28
C MET A 89 12.37 1.42 -6.73
N VAL A 90 11.59 2.49 -6.56
CA VAL A 90 12.00 3.87 -6.91
C VAL A 90 13.20 4.30 -6.06
N ASP A 91 13.16 4.04 -4.77
CA ASP A 91 14.25 4.36 -3.86
C ASP A 91 15.56 3.66 -4.28
N LYS A 92 15.48 2.36 -4.55
CA LYS A 92 16.62 1.57 -5.03
C LYS A 92 17.17 2.07 -6.37
N LEU A 93 16.30 2.30 -7.37
CA LEU A 93 16.72 2.71 -8.72
C LEU A 93 17.29 4.13 -8.76
N SER A 94 16.86 5.01 -7.85
CA SER A 94 17.33 6.39 -7.75
C SER A 94 18.46 6.58 -6.73
N ASN A 95 18.97 5.53 -6.11
CA ASN A 95 19.89 5.62 -4.97
C ASN A 95 19.38 6.55 -3.86
N GLY A 96 18.10 6.43 -3.54
CA GLY A 96 17.45 7.21 -2.48
C GLY A 96 17.08 8.64 -2.84
N LYS A 97 17.31 9.10 -4.08
CA LYS A 97 17.14 10.51 -4.48
C LYS A 97 15.68 10.88 -4.82
N ILE A 98 14.90 9.94 -5.35
CA ILE A 98 13.54 10.20 -5.83
C ILE A 98 12.54 9.61 -4.84
N GLY A 99 11.55 10.42 -4.46
CA GLY A 99 10.40 10.00 -3.69
C GLY A 99 9.33 9.33 -4.57
N TYR A 100 8.45 8.55 -3.96
CA TYR A 100 7.30 7.95 -4.61
C TYR A 100 6.08 8.06 -3.72
N VAL A 101 4.98 8.56 -4.28
CA VAL A 101 3.67 8.60 -3.65
C VAL A 101 2.62 8.06 -4.62
N HIS A 102 1.61 7.35 -4.10
CA HIS A 102 0.49 6.87 -4.90
C HIS A 102 -0.81 7.52 -4.45
N VAL A 103 -1.54 8.12 -5.39
CA VAL A 103 -2.84 8.77 -5.16
C VAL A 103 -3.93 7.75 -5.47
N LYS A 104 -4.46 7.08 -4.44
CA LYS A 104 -5.44 5.99 -4.56
C LYS A 104 -6.77 6.43 -5.18
N GLY A 105 -7.22 7.64 -4.88
CA GLY A 105 -8.45 8.23 -5.38
C GLY A 105 -8.40 9.74 -5.31
N MET A 106 -9.27 10.44 -6.04
CA MET A 106 -9.37 11.90 -6.00
C MET A 106 -10.32 12.33 -4.87
N ASN A 107 -9.90 12.15 -3.60
CA ASN A 107 -10.67 12.47 -2.40
C ASN A 107 -9.78 13.01 -1.28
N SER A 108 -10.42 13.57 -0.24
CA SER A 108 -9.71 14.19 0.88
C SER A 108 -8.82 13.25 1.70
N GLU A 109 -9.13 11.95 1.75
CA GLU A 109 -8.30 10.96 2.42
C GLU A 109 -6.98 10.79 1.66
N SER A 110 -7.05 10.55 0.36
CA SER A 110 -5.87 10.45 -0.51
C SER A 110 -5.05 11.75 -0.54
N PHE A 111 -5.71 12.92 -0.40
CA PHE A 111 -4.99 14.19 -0.29
C PHE A 111 -4.15 14.25 0.98
N ARG A 112 -4.73 13.92 2.13
CA ARG A 112 -3.99 13.93 3.41
C ARG A 112 -2.80 12.97 3.38
N ASP A 113 -2.99 11.78 2.80
CA ASP A 113 -1.91 10.82 2.65
C ASP A 113 -0.81 11.37 1.74
N THR A 114 -1.17 11.89 0.57
CA THR A 114 -0.22 12.47 -0.39
C THR A 114 0.53 13.66 0.20
N TYR A 115 -0.19 14.57 0.86
CA TYR A 115 0.39 15.73 1.55
C TYR A 115 1.40 15.32 2.61
N SER A 116 1.01 14.37 3.47
CA SER A 116 1.87 13.82 4.52
C SER A 116 3.13 13.16 3.96
N GLU A 117 2.98 12.39 2.89
CA GLU A 117 4.10 11.69 2.23
C GLU A 117 5.05 12.66 1.54
N LEU A 118 4.53 13.65 0.81
CA LEU A 118 5.34 14.65 0.09
C LEU A 118 6.13 15.55 1.04
N LEU A 119 5.45 16.17 2.00
CA LEU A 119 6.07 17.14 2.91
C LEU A 119 6.74 16.50 4.13
N GLY A 120 6.48 15.22 4.36
CA GLY A 120 7.15 14.40 5.37
C GLY A 120 8.28 13.57 4.78
N ARG A 121 7.98 12.31 4.46
CA ARG A 121 8.99 11.32 4.05
C ARG A 121 9.76 11.70 2.79
N CYS A 122 9.13 12.39 1.82
CA CYS A 122 9.78 12.81 0.59
C CYS A 122 10.51 14.15 0.71
N ARG A 123 10.40 14.85 1.84
CA ARG A 123 10.92 16.22 2.01
C ARG A 123 12.38 16.38 1.60
N GLU A 124 13.23 15.42 1.93
CA GLU A 124 14.66 15.45 1.63
C GLU A 124 15.03 14.86 0.27
N LYS A 125 14.04 14.36 -0.50
CA LYS A 125 14.25 13.85 -1.85
C LYS A 125 14.51 14.99 -2.84
N GLU A 126 15.23 14.69 -3.92
CA GLU A 126 15.53 15.67 -4.99
C GLU A 126 14.34 15.86 -5.94
N ALA A 127 13.51 14.84 -6.11
CA ALA A 127 12.31 14.85 -6.96
C ALA A 127 11.28 13.84 -6.44
N VAL A 128 10.07 13.84 -7.02
CA VAL A 128 9.02 12.88 -6.66
C VAL A 128 8.31 12.32 -7.90
N ILE A 129 7.97 11.03 -7.84
CA ILE A 129 7.01 10.39 -8.74
C ILE A 129 5.66 10.35 -8.02
N VAL A 130 4.65 10.96 -8.64
CA VAL A 130 3.25 10.94 -8.21
C VAL A 130 2.51 9.95 -9.10
N ASP A 131 2.20 8.78 -8.56
CA ASP A 131 1.56 7.70 -9.30
C ASP A 131 0.05 7.77 -9.12
N THR A 132 -0.69 8.00 -10.19
CA THR A 132 -2.16 8.03 -10.22
C THR A 132 -2.75 6.84 -10.94
N ARG A 133 -1.96 5.84 -11.30
CA ARG A 133 -2.46 4.65 -12.02
C ARG A 133 -3.56 3.96 -11.24
N HIS A 134 -4.58 3.49 -11.95
CA HIS A 134 -5.77 2.82 -11.41
C HIS A 134 -6.66 3.71 -10.53
N ASN A 135 -6.55 5.04 -10.66
CA ASN A 135 -7.38 5.98 -9.93
C ASN A 135 -8.69 6.23 -10.67
N GLY A 136 -9.81 5.93 -10.04
CA GLY A 136 -11.16 6.06 -10.60
C GLY A 136 -11.70 7.49 -10.63
N GLY A 137 -10.90 8.50 -10.28
CA GLY A 137 -11.33 9.91 -10.27
C GLY A 137 -11.92 10.37 -8.94
N GLY A 138 -12.61 11.47 -9.00
CA GLY A 138 -13.19 12.20 -7.87
C GLY A 138 -12.94 13.71 -8.02
N TRP A 139 -12.78 14.43 -6.91
CA TRP A 139 -12.65 15.89 -6.92
C TRP A 139 -11.44 16.36 -6.08
N LEU A 140 -10.24 16.20 -6.62
CA LEU A 140 -8.99 16.52 -5.92
C LEU A 140 -7.90 17.10 -6.85
N HIS A 141 -8.15 17.18 -8.13
CA HIS A 141 -7.13 17.52 -9.13
C HIS A 141 -6.53 18.92 -8.92
N GLU A 142 -7.36 19.92 -8.58
CA GLU A 142 -6.92 21.29 -8.32
C GLU A 142 -6.01 21.36 -7.08
N ASP A 143 -6.41 20.72 -5.98
CA ASP A 143 -5.60 20.69 -4.74
C ASP A 143 -4.24 20.04 -4.97
N LEU A 144 -4.19 18.95 -5.75
CA LEU A 144 -2.95 18.30 -6.12
C LEU A 144 -2.09 19.16 -7.03
N ALA A 145 -2.70 19.82 -8.04
CA ALA A 145 -1.99 20.74 -8.89
C ALA A 145 -1.39 21.90 -8.10
N ILE A 146 -2.17 22.49 -7.20
CA ILE A 146 -1.69 23.55 -6.30
C ILE A 146 -0.58 23.06 -5.38
N LEU A 147 -0.67 21.84 -4.86
CA LEU A 147 0.36 21.26 -3.99
C LEU A 147 1.68 21.05 -4.73
N LEU A 148 1.64 20.66 -6.00
CA LEU A 148 2.81 20.28 -6.80
C LEU A 148 3.39 21.45 -7.64
N SER A 149 2.67 22.57 -7.77
CA SER A 149 3.10 23.75 -8.55
C SER A 149 3.66 24.88 -7.68
N GLY A 150 4.29 24.55 -6.57
CA GLY A 150 4.87 25.55 -5.68
C GLY A 150 6.07 26.29 -6.30
N GLU A 151 6.10 27.61 -6.16
CA GLU A 151 7.26 28.43 -6.49
C GLU A 151 7.82 29.08 -5.23
N LEU A 152 9.13 28.98 -5.08
CA LEU A 152 9.84 29.60 -3.94
C LEU A 152 9.82 31.14 -4.10
N TYR A 153 9.23 31.84 -3.14
CA TYR A 153 9.24 33.32 -3.16
C TYR A 153 9.95 33.96 -1.96
N ALA A 154 10.17 33.21 -0.86
CA ALA A 154 10.91 33.72 0.28
C ALA A 154 11.72 32.62 1.00
N LYS A 155 12.81 33.02 1.64
CA LYS A 155 13.63 32.18 2.51
C LYS A 155 13.73 32.82 3.89
N PHE A 156 13.58 32.01 4.94
CA PHE A 156 13.71 32.49 6.31
C PHE A 156 15.10 32.16 6.84
N THR A 157 15.87 33.22 7.05
CA THR A 157 17.30 33.13 7.52
C THR A 157 17.59 34.06 8.71
N PRO A 158 16.84 33.93 9.82
CA PRO A 158 17.09 34.75 10.98
C PRO A 158 18.55 34.57 11.49
N ARG A 159 19.26 35.70 11.70
CA ARG A 159 20.66 35.72 12.11
C ARG A 159 21.59 34.88 11.22
N GLY A 160 21.28 34.77 9.93
CA GLY A 160 22.04 33.97 8.95
C GLY A 160 21.81 32.48 8.99
N GLN A 161 20.97 31.97 9.87
CA GLN A 161 20.64 30.57 9.94
C GLN A 161 19.36 30.26 9.10
N PHE A 162 19.49 29.41 8.11
CA PHE A 162 18.34 28.98 7.31
C PHE A 162 17.41 28.10 8.16
N ILE A 163 16.12 28.46 8.21
CA ILE A 163 15.09 27.73 8.95
C ILE A 163 13.93 27.25 8.08
N GLY A 164 13.78 27.74 6.87
CA GLY A 164 12.72 27.30 5.98
C GLY A 164 12.52 28.18 4.75
N ASN A 165 11.62 27.73 3.91
CA ASN A 165 11.18 28.41 2.70
C ASN A 165 9.71 28.79 2.80
N ASP A 166 9.28 29.75 1.98
CA ASP A 166 7.88 30.05 1.75
C ASP A 166 7.57 29.87 0.26
N PRO A 167 6.51 29.09 -0.14
CA PRO A 167 5.48 28.48 0.73
C PRO A 167 5.96 27.21 1.43
N PHE A 168 5.56 27.02 2.69
CA PHE A 168 5.87 25.80 3.45
C PHE A 168 5.09 24.58 2.97
N ASN A 169 3.88 24.81 2.46
CA ASN A 169 2.88 23.78 2.21
C ASN A 169 2.77 23.44 0.72
N ARG A 170 3.88 23.48 0.01
CA ARG A 170 3.95 23.18 -1.43
C ARG A 170 5.20 22.33 -1.72
N TRP A 171 5.08 21.49 -2.73
CA TRP A 171 6.23 20.80 -3.26
C TRP A 171 6.99 21.73 -4.21
N LEU A 172 8.26 22.02 -3.91
CA LEU A 172 9.08 23.02 -4.61
C LEU A 172 10.13 22.37 -5.53
N LYS A 173 10.10 21.08 -5.69
CA LYS A 173 11.11 20.33 -6.44
C LYS A 173 10.46 19.63 -7.64
N PRO A 174 11.24 19.12 -8.61
CA PRO A 174 10.69 18.43 -9.75
C PRO A 174 9.73 17.30 -9.37
N SER A 175 8.66 17.17 -10.13
CA SER A 175 7.69 16.08 -10.01
C SER A 175 7.37 15.49 -11.38
N CYS A 176 7.00 14.22 -11.39
CA CYS A 176 6.53 13.49 -12.57
C CYS A 176 5.26 12.75 -12.19
N VAL A 177 4.22 12.82 -13.01
CA VAL A 177 2.98 12.08 -12.81
C VAL A 177 2.98 10.82 -13.69
N LEU A 178 2.72 9.66 -13.06
CA LEU A 178 2.45 8.41 -13.78
C LEU A 178 0.94 8.19 -13.87
N MET A 179 0.47 7.89 -15.07
CA MET A 179 -0.91 7.52 -15.34
C MET A 179 -0.99 6.24 -16.18
N CYS A 180 -2.17 5.68 -16.35
CA CYS A 180 -2.45 4.54 -17.22
C CYS A 180 -3.83 4.69 -17.89
N GLU A 181 -4.16 3.79 -18.79
CA GLU A 181 -5.35 3.86 -19.65
C GLU A 181 -6.66 3.78 -18.85
N ASP A 182 -6.65 3.19 -17.67
CA ASP A 182 -7.83 3.07 -16.80
C ASP A 182 -7.97 4.21 -15.78
N ASN A 183 -7.12 5.26 -15.86
CA ASN A 183 -7.39 6.49 -15.13
C ASN A 183 -8.68 7.11 -15.61
N TYR A 184 -9.59 7.46 -14.70
CA TYR A 184 -10.91 7.95 -15.04
C TYR A 184 -11.17 9.36 -14.47
N SER A 185 -12.02 10.15 -15.18
CA SER A 185 -12.46 11.48 -14.72
C SER A 185 -11.28 12.40 -14.39
N ASN A 186 -11.27 13.06 -13.22
CA ASN A 186 -10.21 13.97 -12.81
C ASN A 186 -8.84 13.31 -12.60
N ALA A 187 -8.78 11.98 -12.45
CA ALA A 187 -7.51 11.29 -12.45
C ALA A 187 -6.85 11.23 -13.84
N HIS A 188 -7.65 11.32 -14.90
CA HIS A 188 -7.18 11.47 -16.28
C HIS A 188 -6.76 12.93 -16.57
N GLY A 189 -7.53 13.92 -16.07
CA GLY A 189 -7.25 15.33 -16.32
C GLY A 189 -6.10 15.92 -15.50
N PHE A 190 -5.83 15.40 -14.33
CA PHE A 190 -4.80 15.94 -13.43
C PHE A 190 -3.36 15.93 -14.03
N PRO A 191 -2.92 14.93 -14.79
CA PRO A 191 -1.56 14.89 -15.34
C PRO A 191 -1.27 15.90 -16.46
N TRP A 192 -2.31 16.53 -17.04
CA TRP A 192 -2.20 17.55 -18.11
C TRP A 192 -1.95 18.95 -17.55
#